data_23f8a1a0bc20218ddcc98823e1816e09
#
_entry.id   23f8a1a0bc20218ddcc98823e1816e09
#
_cell.length_a   1.000
_cell.length_b   1.000
_cell.length_c   1.000
_cell.angle_alpha   90.00
_cell.angle_beta   90.00
_cell.angle_gamma   90.00
#
_symmetry.space_group_name_H-M   'P 1'
#
loop_
_entity.id
_entity.type
_entity.pdbx_description
1 polymer ?
#
loop_
_entity_poly.entity_id
_entity_poly.type
_entity_poly.pdbx_seq_one_letter_code
_entity_poly.pdbx_strand_id
1 'polypeptide(L)'
;MKRLTFVAIAAALSIGAMAAEQHKQTAKPATQQFAALSAEQLNTADRVLTGQSRCEFDQSVNVAAVPSQKGWFNVEYKGKSYLMAPEATTTGAVRLEDKKNGMMWLQIANKSMLMNSKIGQRMVDNCVHPSQRA
;
A
#
# COMPACT_ATOMS: atom_id res chain seq x y z
N MET A 1 -43.84 -75.17 24.60
CA MET A 1 -42.54 -74.62 25.02
C MET A 1 -42.13 -73.57 24.04
N LYS A 2 -42.18 -72.40 24.51
CA LYS A 2 -41.96 -71.21 23.66
C LYS A 2 -40.52 -70.86 23.68
N ARG A 3 -39.88 -70.80 22.51
CA ARG A 3 -38.56 -70.28 22.34
C ARG A 3 -38.70 -68.91 21.78
N LEU A 4 -38.40 -67.90 22.58
CA LEU A 4 -38.25 -66.52 22.16
C LEU A 4 -36.86 -66.32 21.57
N THR A 5 -36.83 -66.13 20.29
CA THR A 5 -35.62 -65.65 19.63
C THR A 5 -35.59 -64.14 19.66
N PHE A 6 -34.69 -63.64 20.44
CA PHE A 6 -34.40 -62.20 20.41
C PHE A 6 -33.54 -61.87 19.17
N VAL A 7 -34.10 -61.16 18.27
CA VAL A 7 -33.33 -60.58 17.18
C VAL A 7 -32.76 -59.24 17.70
N ALA A 8 -31.49 -59.25 17.94
CA ALA A 8 -30.79 -58.06 18.26
C ALA A 8 -30.55 -57.25 16.95
N ILE A 9 -31.27 -56.15 16.79
CA ILE A 9 -31.00 -55.19 15.72
C ILE A 9 -29.88 -54.28 16.20
N ALA A 10 -28.68 -54.51 15.71
CA ALA A 10 -27.58 -53.60 15.89
C ALA A 10 -27.79 -52.44 14.93
N ALA A 11 -28.29 -51.31 15.44
CA ALA A 11 -28.29 -50.06 14.72
C ALA A 11 -26.87 -49.51 14.71
N ALA A 12 -26.18 -49.70 13.63
CA ALA A 12 -24.92 -49.02 13.40
C ALA A 12 -25.21 -47.55 13.13
N LEU A 13 -25.06 -46.70 14.12
CA LEU A 13 -24.98 -45.28 13.97
C LEU A 13 -23.63 -44.95 13.34
N SER A 14 -23.61 -44.86 12.02
CA SER A 14 -22.50 -44.20 11.32
C SER A 14 -22.59 -42.72 11.59
N ILE A 15 -21.86 -42.27 12.59
CA ILE A 15 -21.59 -40.85 12.78
C ILE A 15 -20.69 -40.45 11.62
N GLY A 16 -21.28 -39.93 10.59
CA GLY A 16 -20.54 -39.23 9.56
C GLY A 16 -19.84 -38.04 10.21
N ALA A 17 -18.57 -38.22 10.48
CA ALA A 17 -17.74 -37.07 10.81
C ALA A 17 -17.76 -36.17 9.59
N MET A 18 -18.64 -35.17 9.60
CA MET A 18 -18.47 -34.04 8.72
C MET A 18 -17.20 -33.32 9.19
N ALA A 19 -16.09 -33.66 8.56
CA ALA A 19 -14.93 -32.84 8.62
C ALA A 19 -15.35 -31.51 8.02
N ALA A 20 -15.62 -30.53 8.87
CA ALA A 20 -15.69 -29.17 8.43
C ALA A 20 -14.31 -28.82 7.87
N GLU A 21 -14.17 -28.94 6.57
CA GLU A 21 -13.04 -28.32 5.90
C GLU A 21 -13.14 -26.85 6.18
N GLN A 22 -12.52 -26.42 7.25
CA GLN A 22 -12.16 -25.04 7.39
C GLN A 22 -11.27 -24.72 6.20
N HIS A 23 -11.86 -24.21 5.17
CA HIS A 23 -11.13 -23.47 4.17
C HIS A 23 -10.45 -22.36 4.95
N LYS A 24 -9.22 -22.61 5.32
CA LYS A 24 -8.32 -21.57 5.73
C LYS A 24 -8.20 -20.71 4.49
N GLN A 25 -9.07 -19.72 4.37
CA GLN A 25 -8.85 -18.66 3.43
C GLN A 25 -7.53 -18.03 3.89
N THR A 26 -6.46 -18.48 3.26
CA THR A 26 -5.26 -17.66 3.22
C THR A 26 -5.74 -16.36 2.65
N ALA A 27 -5.87 -15.34 3.52
CA ALA A 27 -6.13 -14.01 3.07
C ALA A 27 -5.10 -13.76 1.96
N LYS A 28 -5.56 -13.68 0.71
CA LYS A 28 -4.73 -13.15 -0.35
C LYS A 28 -4.18 -11.86 0.23
N PRO A 29 -2.84 -11.66 0.28
CA PRO A 29 -2.30 -10.36 0.64
C PRO A 29 -3.11 -9.38 -0.17
N ALA A 30 -3.70 -8.39 0.49
CA ALA A 30 -4.57 -7.43 -0.16
C ALA A 30 -3.82 -6.97 -1.41
N THR A 31 -4.29 -7.39 -2.57
CA THR A 31 -3.71 -7.01 -3.85
C THR A 31 -3.90 -5.51 -3.87
N GLN A 32 -2.80 -4.76 -3.72
CA GLN A 32 -2.86 -3.31 -3.82
C GLN A 32 -3.47 -3.02 -5.18
N GLN A 33 -4.70 -2.51 -5.18
CA GLN A 33 -5.37 -2.16 -6.41
C GLN A 33 -4.76 -0.86 -6.90
N PHE A 34 -4.02 -0.95 -7.98
CA PHE A 34 -3.49 0.21 -8.67
C PHE A 34 -4.57 0.74 -9.61
N ALA A 35 -5.08 1.92 -9.30
CA ALA A 35 -5.99 2.60 -10.21
C ALA A 35 -5.25 2.97 -11.50
N ALA A 36 -5.98 2.95 -12.62
CA ALA A 36 -5.44 3.43 -13.89
C ALA A 36 -5.11 4.92 -13.79
N LEU A 37 -3.93 5.30 -14.27
CA LEU A 37 -3.47 6.68 -14.27
C LEU A 37 -3.74 7.35 -15.61
N SER A 38 -4.07 8.64 -15.57
CA SER A 38 -4.23 9.45 -16.78
C SER A 38 -2.88 9.75 -17.43
N ALA A 39 -2.91 10.19 -18.69
CA ALA A 39 -1.70 10.64 -19.38
C ALA A 39 -1.00 11.78 -18.65
N GLU A 40 -1.76 12.70 -18.05
CA GLU A 40 -1.22 13.81 -17.26
C GLU A 40 -0.52 13.32 -15.99
N GLN A 41 -1.12 12.35 -15.31
CA GLN A 41 -0.48 11.72 -14.13
C GLN A 41 0.82 11.01 -14.53
N LEU A 42 0.85 10.30 -15.65
CA LEU A 42 2.05 9.64 -16.15
C LEU A 42 3.14 10.63 -16.54
N ASN A 43 2.79 11.76 -17.15
CA ASN A 43 3.74 12.83 -17.44
C ASN A 43 4.33 13.43 -16.15
N THR A 44 3.53 13.57 -15.13
CA THR A 44 4.00 14.01 -13.81
C THR A 44 4.93 12.96 -13.20
N ALA A 45 4.61 11.68 -13.34
CA ALA A 45 5.44 10.59 -12.85
C ALA A 45 6.86 10.61 -13.43
N ASP A 46 7.01 11.01 -14.68
CA ASP A 46 8.32 11.11 -15.34
C ASP A 46 9.23 12.19 -14.71
N ARG A 47 8.67 13.12 -13.97
CA ARG A 47 9.41 14.20 -13.29
C ARG A 47 9.70 13.90 -11.82
N VAL A 48 9.22 12.78 -11.30
CA VAL A 48 9.48 12.38 -9.91
C VAL A 48 10.93 12.02 -9.74
N LEU A 49 11.58 12.64 -8.76
CA LEU A 49 12.96 12.32 -8.39
C LEU A 49 12.94 11.09 -7.47
N THR A 50 13.49 9.99 -7.95
CA THR A 50 13.61 8.74 -7.19
C THR A 50 14.94 8.68 -6.46
N GLY A 51 14.96 7.94 -5.35
CA GLY A 51 16.11 7.80 -4.49
C GLY A 51 15.95 8.56 -3.18
N GLN A 52 17.04 8.72 -2.46
CA GLN A 52 17.05 9.32 -1.15
C GLN A 52 17.18 10.83 -1.21
N SER A 53 16.31 11.52 -0.49
CA SER A 53 16.43 12.94 -0.19
C SER A 53 16.78 13.12 1.29
N ARG A 54 17.74 14.00 1.56
CA ARG A 54 18.09 14.38 2.94
C ARG A 54 17.24 15.57 3.35
N CYS A 55 16.61 15.41 4.51
CA CYS A 55 15.66 16.38 5.04
C CYS A 55 16.22 17.09 6.28
N GLU A 56 15.43 18.02 6.83
CA GLU A 56 15.71 18.67 8.11
C GLU A 56 15.86 17.66 9.26
N PHE A 57 16.56 18.02 10.32
CA PHE A 57 16.76 17.21 11.52
C PHE A 57 17.39 15.83 11.27
N ASP A 58 18.32 15.74 10.32
CA ASP A 58 18.99 14.49 9.93
C ASP A 58 18.02 13.37 9.48
N GLN A 59 16.83 13.73 9.08
CA GLN A 59 15.85 12.80 8.55
C GLN A 59 16.04 12.61 7.05
N SER A 60 15.47 11.56 6.53
CA SER A 60 15.52 11.29 5.09
C SER A 60 14.20 10.66 4.63
N VAL A 61 13.92 10.86 3.34
CA VAL A 61 12.80 10.23 2.64
C VAL A 61 13.36 9.52 1.41
N ASN A 62 12.94 8.30 1.18
CA ASN A 62 13.30 7.55 -0.01
C ASN A 62 12.08 7.37 -0.91
N VAL A 63 12.22 7.71 -2.17
CA VAL A 63 11.17 7.55 -3.19
C VAL A 63 11.61 6.47 -4.16
N ALA A 64 10.83 5.40 -4.25
CA ALA A 64 11.12 4.28 -5.14
C ALA A 64 9.94 4.03 -6.09
N ALA A 65 10.24 3.89 -7.38
CA ALA A 65 9.22 3.49 -8.34
C ALA A 65 8.77 2.04 -8.07
N VAL A 66 7.48 1.78 -8.22
CA VAL A 66 6.94 0.42 -8.15
C VAL A 66 7.24 -0.29 -9.47
N PRO A 67 8.06 -1.36 -9.49
CA PRO A 67 8.57 -1.94 -10.74
C PRO A 67 7.49 -2.44 -11.70
N SER A 68 6.39 -2.96 -11.16
CA SER A 68 5.30 -3.55 -11.94
C SER A 68 4.17 -2.57 -12.30
N GLN A 69 4.22 -1.34 -11.78
CA GLN A 69 3.15 -0.36 -11.92
C GLN A 69 3.71 1.01 -12.25
N LYS A 70 3.82 1.30 -13.55
CA LYS A 70 4.32 2.60 -14.02
C LYS A 70 3.49 3.74 -13.45
N GLY A 71 4.16 4.74 -12.90
CA GLY A 71 3.55 5.94 -12.35
C GLY A 71 3.23 5.86 -10.86
N TRP A 72 3.39 4.69 -10.25
CA TRP A 72 3.21 4.51 -8.81
C TRP A 72 4.56 4.48 -8.09
N PHE A 73 4.58 5.04 -6.89
CA PHE A 73 5.79 5.17 -6.08
C PHE A 73 5.54 4.75 -4.65
N ASN A 74 6.55 4.13 -4.04
CA ASN A 74 6.62 3.96 -2.60
C ASN A 74 7.46 5.09 -2.01
N VAL A 75 6.89 5.82 -1.08
CA VAL A 75 7.55 6.89 -0.35
C VAL A 75 7.80 6.40 1.07
N GLU A 76 9.07 6.25 1.42
CA GLU A 76 9.48 5.68 2.71
C GLU A 76 9.96 6.77 3.66
N TYR A 77 9.40 6.77 4.85
CA TYR A 77 9.74 7.70 5.92
C TYR A 77 9.62 7.03 7.29
N LYS A 78 10.66 7.10 8.09
CA LYS A 78 10.71 6.51 9.43
C LYS A 78 10.23 5.06 9.48
N GLY A 79 10.71 4.23 8.55
CA GLY A 79 10.37 2.82 8.49
C GLY A 79 8.98 2.50 7.97
N LYS A 80 8.21 3.49 7.55
CA LYS A 80 6.90 3.31 6.92
C LYS A 80 6.98 3.59 5.43
N SER A 81 6.26 2.81 4.65
CA SER A 81 6.14 2.97 3.20
C SER A 81 4.72 3.38 2.85
N TYR A 82 4.61 4.42 2.04
CA TYR A 82 3.34 4.94 1.56
C TYR A 82 3.27 4.80 0.05
N LEU A 83 2.26 4.09 -0.44
CA LEU A 83 2.02 3.93 -1.86
C LEU A 83 1.31 5.18 -2.39
N MET A 84 1.97 5.89 -3.30
CA MET A 84 1.48 7.15 -3.83
C MET A 84 1.39 7.15 -5.34
N ALA A 85 0.43 7.91 -5.85
CA ALA A 85 0.29 8.20 -7.27
C ALA A 85 0.33 9.71 -7.52
N PRO A 86 0.79 10.14 -8.71
CA PRO A 86 0.79 11.55 -9.04
C PRO A 86 -0.61 12.13 -9.11
N GLU A 87 -0.74 13.37 -8.67
CA GLU A 87 -1.92 14.20 -8.85
C GLU A 87 -1.60 15.41 -9.72
N ALA A 88 -2.60 15.85 -10.48
CA ALA A 88 -2.44 17.04 -11.30
C ALA A 88 -2.22 18.29 -10.45
N THR A 89 -1.32 19.16 -10.89
CA THR A 89 -1.09 20.47 -10.26
C THR A 89 -1.13 21.57 -11.33
N THR A 90 -1.48 22.77 -10.91
CA THR A 90 -1.47 23.94 -11.78
C THR A 90 -0.16 24.74 -11.71
N THR A 91 0.73 24.37 -10.76
CA THR A 91 1.96 25.12 -10.46
C THR A 91 3.22 24.51 -11.06
N GLY A 92 3.11 23.34 -11.71
CA GLY A 92 4.26 22.56 -12.16
C GLY A 92 4.96 21.75 -11.07
N ALA A 93 4.52 21.85 -9.82
CA ALA A 93 5.01 21.01 -8.75
C ALA A 93 4.64 19.54 -9.00
N VAL A 94 5.48 18.64 -8.53
CA VAL A 94 5.16 17.22 -8.49
C VAL A 94 4.46 16.92 -7.16
N ARG A 95 3.25 16.43 -7.24
CA ARG A 95 2.46 16.02 -6.08
C ARG A 95 2.12 14.55 -6.18
N LEU A 96 2.59 13.79 -5.20
CA LEU A 96 2.23 12.39 -5.04
C LEU A 96 1.30 12.25 -3.83
N GLU A 97 0.25 11.47 -3.94
CA GLU A 97 -0.71 11.26 -2.86
C GLU A 97 -0.96 9.78 -2.57
N ASP A 98 -0.98 9.47 -1.29
CA ASP A 98 -1.64 8.31 -0.72
C ASP A 98 -2.97 8.77 -0.14
N LYS A 99 -4.03 8.64 -0.92
CA LYS A 99 -5.38 9.09 -0.52
C LYS A 99 -5.93 8.30 0.65
N LYS A 100 -5.52 7.06 0.81
CA LYS A 100 -5.96 6.18 1.89
C LYS A 100 -5.48 6.68 3.25
N ASN A 101 -4.20 7.05 3.35
CA ASN A 101 -3.58 7.49 4.59
C ASN A 101 -3.46 9.02 4.71
N GLY A 102 -3.80 9.75 3.66
CA GLY A 102 -3.70 11.21 3.63
C GLY A 102 -2.27 11.73 3.52
N MET A 103 -1.32 10.88 3.19
CA MET A 103 0.07 11.29 3.01
C MET A 103 0.29 11.88 1.62
N MET A 104 1.09 12.92 1.56
CA MET A 104 1.40 13.63 0.34
C MET A 104 2.88 13.99 0.28
N TRP A 105 3.50 13.69 -0.85
CA TRP A 105 4.85 14.12 -1.17
C TRP A 105 4.79 15.25 -2.19
N LEU A 106 5.34 16.40 -1.83
CA LEU A 106 5.37 17.56 -2.71
C LEU A 106 6.82 17.85 -3.10
N GLN A 107 7.10 17.77 -4.39
CA GLN A 107 8.41 18.07 -4.96
C GLN A 107 8.34 19.36 -5.76
N ILE A 108 9.16 20.33 -5.39
CA ILE A 108 9.38 21.55 -6.16
C ILE A 108 10.82 21.59 -6.67
N ALA A 109 11.22 22.66 -7.34
CA ALA A 109 12.50 22.71 -8.05
C ALA A 109 13.73 22.47 -7.14
N ASN A 110 13.72 23.01 -5.92
CA ASN A 110 14.88 23.03 -5.03
C ASN A 110 14.72 22.22 -3.74
N LYS A 111 13.55 21.71 -3.46
CA LYS A 111 13.28 20.89 -2.29
C LYS A 111 11.99 20.06 -2.43
N SER A 112 11.80 19.17 -1.48
CA SER A 112 10.55 18.42 -1.34
C SER A 112 10.13 18.36 0.12
N MET A 113 8.86 18.01 0.36
CA MET A 113 8.31 17.86 1.70
C MET A 113 7.29 16.75 1.77
N LEU A 114 7.19 16.14 2.94
CA LEU A 114 6.16 15.13 3.24
C LEU A 114 5.13 15.73 4.18
N MET A 115 3.87 15.62 3.81
CA MET A 115 2.75 16.18 4.56
C MET A 115 1.70 15.12 4.86
N ASN A 116 0.98 15.32 5.94
CA ASN A 116 -0.22 14.56 6.23
C ASN A 116 -1.43 15.50 6.15
N SER A 117 -2.22 15.35 5.10
CA SER A 117 -3.37 16.23 4.85
C SER A 117 -4.54 15.96 5.79
N LYS A 118 -4.65 14.75 6.35
CA LYS A 118 -5.72 14.40 7.30
C LYS A 118 -5.60 15.16 8.62
N ILE A 119 -4.39 15.39 9.07
CA ILE A 119 -4.12 16.10 10.32
C ILE A 119 -3.54 17.50 10.10
N GLY A 120 -3.39 17.90 8.83
CA GLY A 120 -2.87 19.22 8.48
C GLY A 120 -1.45 19.48 8.95
N GLN A 121 -0.61 18.44 9.04
CA GLN A 121 0.75 18.56 9.54
C GLN A 121 1.78 18.30 8.45
N ARG A 122 2.84 19.11 8.50
CA ARG A 122 4.07 18.83 7.78
C ARG A 122 4.87 17.80 8.59
N MET A 123 5.12 16.64 7.97
CA MET A 123 5.84 15.55 8.63
C MET A 123 7.35 15.79 8.61
N VAL A 124 7.87 16.20 7.46
CA VAL A 124 9.27 16.60 7.29
C VAL A 124 9.40 17.53 6.08
N ASP A 125 10.24 18.53 6.21
CA ASP A 125 10.51 19.53 5.17
C ASP A 125 12.00 19.59 4.82
N ASN A 126 12.31 20.47 3.89
CA ASN A 126 13.68 20.70 3.40
C ASN A 126 14.36 19.42 2.93
N CYS A 127 13.59 18.54 2.31
CA CYS A 127 14.12 17.34 1.67
C CYS A 127 14.79 17.73 0.36
N VAL A 128 16.08 17.43 0.23
CA VAL A 128 16.86 17.79 -0.94
C VAL A 128 17.44 16.52 -1.56
N HIS A 129 16.96 16.21 -2.76
CA HIS A 129 17.54 15.18 -3.61
C HIS A 129 18.83 15.71 -4.24
N PRO A 130 19.83 14.86 -4.55
CA PRO A 130 21.04 15.30 -5.24
C PRO A 130 20.78 16.14 -6.50
N SER A 131 19.72 15.83 -7.26
CA SER A 131 19.36 16.58 -8.47
C SER A 131 18.71 17.95 -8.18
N GLN A 132 18.37 18.26 -6.94
CA GLN A 132 17.82 19.55 -6.53
C GLN A 132 18.89 20.50 -5.99
N ARG A 133 20.11 20.03 -5.87
CA ARG A 133 21.24 20.87 -5.48
C ARG A 133 21.71 21.66 -6.69
N ALA A 134 21.60 22.94 -6.55
CA ALA A 134 22.21 23.83 -7.52
C ALA A 134 23.72 23.91 -7.32
#